data_4de3a17b6804a272f96c26cb74f69e46
#
_entry.id   4de3a17b6804a272f96c26cb74f69e46
#
_cell.length_a   1.000
_cell.length_b   1.000
_cell.length_c   1.000
_cell.angle_alpha   90.00
_cell.angle_beta   90.00
_cell.angle_gamma   90.00
#
_symmetry.space_group_name_H-M   'P 1'
#
loop_
_entity.id
_entity.type
_entity.pdbx_description
1 polymer ?
#
loop_
_entity_poly.entity_id
_entity_poly.type
_entity_poly.pdbx_seq_one_letter_code
_entity_poly.pdbx_strand_id
1 'polypeptide(L)'
;MSEPRFSGDGPDVFTSARRAFIDSITGERVEVSQSAVRSLSAARANLNQSVVQQLAGESVTVEQSVVLRVRGNEVTLRECAALGAMGARVSAENCRTVFLCSPSVSGNVKAVITPRAAFALGLGFFLGRRFLGLAGRLLRRP
;
A
#
# COMPACT_ATOMS: atom_id res chain seq x y z
N MET A 1 14.92 -10.09 29.81
CA MET A 1 14.02 -9.86 28.66
C MET A 1 14.71 -10.40 27.43
N SER A 2 14.28 -11.56 26.98
CA SER A 2 14.90 -12.26 25.85
C SER A 2 14.17 -11.85 24.58
N GLU A 3 14.84 -11.15 23.70
CA GLU A 3 14.38 -10.94 22.33
C GLU A 3 14.33 -12.29 21.61
N PRO A 4 13.21 -12.67 21.02
CA PRO A 4 13.20 -13.84 20.15
C PRO A 4 13.88 -13.46 18.82
N ARG A 5 15.15 -13.80 18.70
CA ARG A 5 15.83 -13.87 17.41
C ARG A 5 15.30 -15.08 16.67
N PHE A 6 14.35 -14.85 15.76
CA PHE A 6 13.99 -15.85 14.77
C PHE A 6 14.95 -15.79 13.59
N SER A 7 16.01 -16.59 13.67
CA SER A 7 16.83 -16.98 12.53
C SER A 7 16.31 -18.33 12.05
N GLY A 8 15.42 -18.30 11.08
CA GLY A 8 14.89 -19.51 10.44
C GLY A 8 15.47 -19.64 9.05
N ASP A 9 16.55 -20.38 8.95
CA ASP A 9 17.13 -20.82 7.67
C ASP A 9 16.49 -22.17 7.32
N GLY A 10 15.50 -22.17 6.36
CA GLY A 10 14.87 -23.39 5.89
C GLY A 10 13.73 -23.12 4.89
N PRO A 11 13.53 -23.97 3.88
CA PRO A 11 12.67 -23.69 2.72
C PRO A 11 11.16 -23.73 2.93
N ASP A 12 10.66 -23.94 4.15
CA ASP A 12 9.23 -23.94 4.48
C ASP A 12 8.95 -23.22 5.80
N VAL A 13 9.23 -21.92 5.88
CA VAL A 13 8.98 -21.19 7.12
C VAL A 13 7.55 -20.64 7.13
N PHE A 14 6.65 -21.39 7.77
CA PHE A 14 5.41 -20.87 8.29
C PHE A 14 5.72 -19.99 9.50
N THR A 15 5.72 -18.68 9.31
CA THR A 15 5.89 -17.75 10.41
C THR A 15 4.52 -17.21 10.81
N SER A 16 4.00 -17.67 11.95
CA SER A 16 2.79 -17.11 12.55
C SER A 16 3.16 -16.21 13.72
N ALA A 17 2.85 -14.94 13.61
CA ALA A 17 3.05 -13.98 14.67
C ALA A 17 1.71 -13.53 15.27
N ARG A 18 1.55 -13.69 16.58
CA ARG A 18 0.38 -13.23 17.32
C ARG A 18 0.79 -12.30 18.44
N ARG A 19 0.17 -11.13 18.52
CA ARG A 19 0.34 -10.13 19.59
C ARG A 19 1.81 -9.76 19.83
N ALA A 20 2.56 -9.53 18.77
CA ALA A 20 3.95 -9.15 18.86
C ALA A 20 4.23 -7.83 18.13
N PHE A 21 5.21 -7.10 18.60
CA PHE A 21 5.82 -6.02 17.83
C PHE A 21 7.07 -6.56 17.16
N ILE A 22 7.09 -6.56 15.84
CA ILE A 22 8.16 -7.17 15.07
C ILE A 22 8.72 -6.16 14.09
N ASP A 23 10.01 -6.01 14.07
CA ASP A 23 10.70 -5.04 13.21
C ASP A 23 10.72 -5.50 11.76
N SER A 24 11.07 -6.76 11.51
CA SER A 24 11.07 -7.31 10.16
C SER A 24 10.75 -8.79 10.13
N ILE A 25 9.92 -9.17 9.16
CA ILE A 25 9.61 -10.58 8.88
C ILE A 25 9.92 -10.84 7.41
N THR A 26 10.67 -11.91 7.18
CA THR A 26 10.95 -12.41 5.83
C THR A 26 10.63 -13.89 5.78
N GLY A 27 9.87 -14.33 4.79
CA GLY A 27 9.50 -15.73 4.65
C GLY A 27 8.77 -16.00 3.34
N GLU A 28 8.56 -17.23 3.03
CA GLU A 28 7.81 -17.62 1.85
C GLU A 28 6.30 -17.49 2.08
N ARG A 29 5.83 -17.93 3.25
CA ARG A 29 4.44 -17.77 3.67
C ARG A 29 4.40 -17.22 5.09
N VAL A 30 3.81 -16.05 5.25
CA VAL A 30 3.73 -15.34 6.52
C VAL A 30 2.27 -15.07 6.85
N GLU A 31 1.86 -15.47 8.06
CA GLU A 31 0.56 -15.15 8.63
C GLU A 31 0.74 -14.30 9.87
N VAL A 32 0.15 -13.12 9.87
CA VAL A 32 0.25 -12.16 10.97
C VAL A 32 -1.13 -11.83 11.49
N SER A 33 -1.34 -12.05 12.77
CA SER A 33 -2.61 -11.75 13.44
C SER A 33 -2.38 -10.90 14.69
N GLN A 34 -3.15 -9.82 14.82
CA GLN A 34 -3.14 -8.92 15.98
C GLN A 34 -1.73 -8.41 16.36
N SER A 35 -0.93 -8.04 15.38
CA SER A 35 0.46 -7.65 15.58
C SER A 35 0.78 -6.34 14.89
N ALA A 36 1.86 -5.69 15.33
CA ALA A 36 2.41 -4.52 14.67
C ALA A 36 3.75 -4.89 14.03
N VAL A 37 3.88 -4.70 12.73
CA VAL A 37 5.08 -5.05 11.96
C VAL A 37 5.56 -3.82 11.21
N ARG A 38 6.84 -3.52 11.29
CA ARG A 38 7.42 -2.42 10.53
C ARG A 38 7.66 -2.80 9.07
N SER A 39 8.28 -3.94 8.84
CA SER A 39 8.57 -4.39 7.49
C SER A 39 8.27 -5.88 7.35
N LEU A 40 7.49 -6.23 6.34
CA LEU A 40 7.14 -7.60 6.02
C LEU A 40 7.44 -7.86 4.55
N SER A 41 8.22 -8.89 4.28
CA SER A 41 8.54 -9.34 2.93
C SER A 41 8.27 -10.84 2.82
N ALA A 42 7.30 -11.22 1.99
CA ALA A 42 6.94 -12.63 1.81
C ALA A 42 6.38 -12.88 0.41
N ALA A 43 6.57 -14.08 -0.11
CA ALA A 43 5.92 -14.46 -1.36
C ALA A 43 4.39 -14.46 -1.19
N ARG A 44 3.90 -15.01 -0.06
CA ARG A 44 2.48 -14.96 0.32
C ARG A 44 2.34 -14.40 1.73
N ALA A 45 1.63 -13.30 1.86
CA ALA A 45 1.36 -12.67 3.15
C ALA A 45 -0.16 -12.63 3.41
N ASN A 46 -0.54 -13.06 4.60
CA ASN A 46 -1.91 -12.99 5.08
C ASN A 46 -1.92 -12.21 6.40
N LEU A 47 -2.63 -11.09 6.42
CA LEU A 47 -2.70 -10.20 7.57
C LEU A 47 -4.13 -10.09 8.06
N ASN A 48 -4.31 -10.25 9.38
CA ASN A 48 -5.61 -10.09 10.02
C ASN A 48 -5.46 -9.22 11.29
N GLN A 49 -6.27 -8.16 11.37
CA GLN A 49 -6.30 -7.25 12.53
C GLN A 49 -4.89 -6.72 12.92
N SER A 50 -4.09 -6.33 11.96
CA SER A 50 -2.70 -5.97 12.18
C SER A 50 -2.37 -4.58 11.65
N VAL A 51 -1.26 -3.99 12.12
CA VAL A 51 -0.74 -2.73 11.61
C VAL A 51 0.63 -2.97 10.99
N VAL A 52 0.76 -2.64 9.71
CA VAL A 52 2.02 -2.83 8.98
C VAL A 52 2.45 -1.54 8.30
N GLN A 53 3.70 -1.16 8.45
CA GLN A 53 4.22 0.04 7.76
C GLN A 53 4.58 -0.26 6.31
N GLN A 54 5.32 -1.33 6.07
CA GLN A 54 5.73 -1.72 4.72
C GLN A 54 5.44 -3.21 4.50
N LEU A 55 4.76 -3.50 3.42
CA LEU A 55 4.39 -4.85 3.03
C LEU A 55 4.78 -5.07 1.59
N ALA A 56 5.61 -6.07 1.34
CA ALA A 56 6.03 -6.47 0.01
C ALA A 56 5.82 -7.98 -0.20
N GLY A 57 5.23 -8.36 -1.34
CA GLY A 57 4.99 -9.77 -1.64
C GLY A 57 4.45 -9.98 -3.03
N GLU A 58 4.38 -11.21 -3.47
CA GLU A 58 3.73 -11.56 -4.74
C GLU A 58 2.21 -11.61 -4.59
N SER A 59 1.72 -12.31 -3.57
CA SER A 59 0.30 -12.40 -3.24
C SER A 59 0.08 -11.93 -1.80
N VAL A 60 -0.66 -10.85 -1.64
CA VAL A 60 -0.89 -10.19 -0.38
C VAL A 60 -2.37 -10.11 -0.09
N THR A 61 -2.80 -10.70 1.02
CA THR A 61 -4.17 -10.60 1.52
C THR A 61 -4.16 -9.83 2.84
N VAL A 62 -4.95 -8.77 2.91
CA VAL A 62 -5.05 -7.91 4.09
C VAL A 62 -6.51 -7.78 4.48
N GLU A 63 -6.84 -8.19 5.71
CA GLU A 63 -8.18 -8.12 6.26
C GLU A 63 -8.18 -7.34 7.58
N GLN A 64 -9.14 -6.43 7.73
CA GLN A 64 -9.37 -5.62 8.94
C GLN A 64 -8.09 -5.00 9.52
N SER A 65 -7.21 -4.51 8.64
CA SER A 65 -5.87 -4.06 9.02
C SER A 65 -5.57 -2.66 8.51
N VAL A 66 -4.55 -2.04 9.09
CA VAL A 66 -4.04 -0.75 8.64
C VAL A 66 -2.65 -0.93 8.06
N VAL A 67 -2.46 -0.52 6.81
CA VAL A 67 -1.17 -0.64 6.13
C VAL A 67 -0.78 0.69 5.52
N LEU A 68 0.44 1.16 5.78
CA LEU A 68 0.91 2.41 5.19
C LEU A 68 1.26 2.21 3.71
N ARG A 69 2.04 1.18 3.40
CA ARG A 69 2.49 0.92 2.04
C ARG A 69 2.44 -0.57 1.71
N VAL A 70 1.72 -0.90 0.66
CA VAL A 70 1.63 -2.26 0.11
C VAL A 70 2.24 -2.29 -1.28
N ARG A 71 3.07 -3.29 -1.53
CA ARG A 71 3.58 -3.63 -2.86
C ARG A 71 3.37 -5.10 -3.13
N GLY A 72 2.76 -5.43 -4.28
CA GLY A 72 2.55 -6.82 -4.66
C GLY A 72 2.14 -6.99 -6.11
N ASN A 73 2.24 -8.18 -6.62
CA ASN A 73 1.68 -8.52 -7.92
C ASN A 73 0.15 -8.63 -7.83
N GLU A 74 -0.32 -9.35 -6.84
CA GLU A 74 -1.73 -9.50 -6.53
C GLU A 74 -2.00 -9.05 -5.09
N VAL A 75 -2.82 -8.03 -4.94
CA VAL A 75 -3.13 -7.44 -3.64
C VAL A 75 -4.63 -7.50 -3.42
N THR A 76 -5.03 -8.25 -2.38
CA THR A 76 -6.42 -8.33 -1.94
C THR A 76 -6.58 -7.59 -0.62
N LEU A 77 -7.42 -6.57 -0.61
CA LEU A 77 -7.68 -5.72 0.54
C LEU A 77 -9.16 -5.86 0.93
N ARG A 78 -9.42 -6.19 2.20
CA ARG A 78 -10.78 -6.30 2.74
C ARG A 78 -10.92 -5.53 4.04
N GLU A 79 -11.90 -4.63 4.09
CA GLU A 79 -12.21 -3.82 5.28
C GLU A 79 -10.97 -3.16 5.90
N CYS A 80 -10.07 -2.61 5.10
CA CYS A 80 -8.81 -2.07 5.56
C CYS A 80 -8.62 -0.60 5.20
N ALA A 81 -7.66 0.02 5.88
CA ALA A 81 -7.18 1.35 5.54
C ALA A 81 -5.73 1.25 5.03
N ALA A 82 -5.49 1.72 3.82
CA ALA A 82 -4.16 1.77 3.24
C ALA A 82 -3.83 3.20 2.83
N LEU A 83 -2.62 3.65 3.11
CA LEU A 83 -2.15 4.94 2.63
C LEU A 83 -1.75 4.83 1.15
N GLY A 84 -1.01 3.78 0.79
CA GLY A 84 -0.59 3.54 -0.58
C GLY A 84 -0.62 2.06 -0.94
N ALA A 85 -1.26 1.71 -2.05
CA ALA A 85 -1.27 0.37 -2.60
C ALA A 85 -0.75 0.39 -4.05
N MET A 86 0.24 -0.46 -4.32
CA MET A 86 0.85 -0.63 -5.63
C MET A 86 0.82 -2.10 -6.02
N GLY A 87 0.26 -2.41 -7.18
CA GLY A 87 0.20 -3.79 -7.65
C GLY A 87 -0.18 -3.91 -9.11
N ALA A 88 0.10 -5.05 -9.72
CA ALA A 88 -0.37 -5.35 -11.06
C ALA A 88 -1.89 -5.63 -11.07
N ARG A 89 -2.38 -6.27 -10.03
CA ARG A 89 -3.80 -6.53 -9.79
C ARG A 89 -4.15 -6.15 -8.36
N VAL A 90 -5.10 -5.24 -8.16
CA VAL A 90 -5.58 -4.86 -6.85
C VAL A 90 -7.08 -5.12 -6.77
N SER A 91 -7.48 -6.00 -5.87
CA SER A 91 -8.87 -6.24 -5.51
C SER A 91 -9.12 -5.64 -4.13
N ALA A 92 -10.08 -4.73 -4.02
CA ALA A 92 -10.36 -4.08 -2.75
C ALA A 92 -11.86 -4.01 -2.49
N GLU A 93 -12.26 -4.49 -1.33
CA GLU A 93 -13.64 -4.47 -0.85
C GLU A 93 -13.74 -3.64 0.44
N ASN A 94 -14.58 -2.61 0.42
CA ASN A 94 -14.82 -1.71 1.55
C ASN A 94 -13.54 -1.07 2.14
N CYS A 95 -12.57 -0.75 1.29
CA CYS A 95 -11.30 -0.18 1.74
C CYS A 95 -11.21 1.31 1.50
N ARG A 96 -10.52 2.01 2.42
CA ARG A 96 -10.14 3.41 2.25
C ARG A 96 -8.68 3.47 1.85
N THR A 97 -8.41 3.92 0.64
CA THR A 97 -7.05 4.07 0.13
C THR A 97 -6.83 5.49 -0.33
N VAL A 98 -5.72 6.11 0.07
CA VAL A 98 -5.39 7.47 -0.35
C VAL A 98 -4.75 7.44 -1.73
N PHE A 99 -3.74 6.60 -1.92
CA PHE A 99 -3.06 6.42 -3.20
C PHE A 99 -3.20 5.00 -3.69
N LEU A 100 -3.77 4.82 -4.86
CA LEU A 100 -3.90 3.52 -5.52
C LEU A 100 -3.24 3.59 -6.89
N CYS A 101 -2.20 2.81 -7.09
CA CYS A 101 -1.48 2.72 -8.35
C CYS A 101 -1.51 1.28 -8.86
N SER A 102 -2.46 0.99 -9.76
CA SER A 102 -2.60 -0.31 -10.39
C SER A 102 -3.22 -0.17 -11.77
N PRO A 103 -2.75 -0.90 -12.78
CA PRO A 103 -3.38 -0.96 -14.09
C PRO A 103 -4.73 -1.69 -14.07
N SER A 104 -4.93 -2.61 -13.11
CA SER A 104 -6.19 -3.36 -12.96
C SER A 104 -6.68 -3.28 -11.52
N VAL A 105 -7.83 -2.65 -11.33
CA VAL A 105 -8.49 -2.51 -10.03
C VAL A 105 -9.88 -3.12 -10.12
N SER A 106 -10.16 -4.05 -9.22
CA SER A 106 -11.47 -4.69 -9.09
C SER A 106 -12.02 -4.45 -7.68
N GLY A 107 -13.34 -4.22 -7.57
CA GLY A 107 -14.01 -4.08 -6.28
C GLY A 107 -14.50 -2.67 -5.98
N ASN A 108 -15.08 -2.51 -4.78
CA ASN A 108 -15.64 -1.24 -4.31
C ASN A 108 -14.59 -0.44 -3.52
N VAL A 109 -13.82 0.38 -4.21
CA VAL A 109 -12.73 1.17 -3.63
C VAL A 109 -13.14 2.63 -3.49
N LYS A 110 -13.10 3.16 -2.28
CA LYS A 110 -13.12 4.61 -2.04
C LYS A 110 -11.69 5.16 -2.07
N ALA A 111 -11.10 5.23 -3.26
CA ALA A 111 -9.80 5.88 -3.43
C ALA A 111 -9.99 7.40 -3.53
N VAL A 112 -9.24 8.13 -2.73
CA VAL A 112 -9.29 9.60 -2.76
C VAL A 112 -8.55 10.14 -3.98
N ILE A 113 -7.47 9.47 -4.37
CA ILE A 113 -6.68 9.86 -5.54
C ILE A 113 -6.49 8.64 -6.45
N THR A 114 -7.17 8.65 -7.57
CA THR A 114 -6.92 7.69 -8.65
C THR A 114 -5.85 8.23 -9.60
N PRO A 115 -5.15 7.40 -10.36
CA PRO A 115 -4.17 7.86 -11.35
C PRO A 115 -4.74 8.88 -12.35
N ARG A 116 -6.01 8.73 -12.71
CA ARG A 116 -6.72 9.69 -13.57
C ARG A 116 -6.92 11.05 -12.90
N ALA A 117 -7.26 11.07 -11.61
CA ALA A 117 -7.40 12.31 -10.85
C ALA A 117 -6.05 12.99 -10.62
N ALA A 118 -4.99 12.23 -10.34
CA ALA A 118 -3.63 12.75 -10.21
C ALA A 118 -3.12 13.34 -11.52
N PHE A 119 -3.41 12.70 -12.64
CA PHE A 119 -3.05 13.21 -13.96
C PHE A 119 -3.83 14.50 -14.30
N ALA A 120 -5.13 14.55 -14.04
CA ALA A 120 -5.94 15.75 -14.24
C ALA A 120 -5.48 16.93 -13.37
N LEU A 121 -5.12 16.67 -12.11
CA LEU A 121 -4.56 17.69 -11.20
C LEU A 121 -3.21 18.20 -11.70
N GLY A 122 -2.32 17.31 -12.13
CA GLY A 122 -1.02 17.65 -12.68
C GLY A 122 -1.12 18.46 -13.98
N LEU A 123 -2.03 18.06 -14.87
CA LEU A 123 -2.30 18.76 -16.13
C LEU A 123 -2.91 20.14 -15.89
N GLY A 124 -3.86 20.23 -14.95
CA GLY A 124 -4.48 21.48 -14.56
C GLY A 124 -3.48 22.47 -13.95
N PHE A 125 -2.57 22.00 -13.13
CA PHE A 125 -1.51 22.83 -12.55
C PHE A 125 -0.52 23.31 -13.61
N PHE A 126 -0.13 22.44 -14.54
CA PHE A 126 0.79 22.81 -15.64
C PHE A 126 0.17 23.82 -16.60
N LEU A 127 -1.10 23.62 -16.98
CA LEU A 127 -1.84 24.57 -17.82
C LEU A 127 -2.08 25.89 -17.10
N GLY A 128 -2.48 25.87 -15.83
CA GLY A 128 -2.68 27.07 -15.01
C GLY A 128 -1.41 27.94 -14.92
N ARG A 129 -0.24 27.31 -14.71
CA ARG A 129 1.03 28.01 -14.69
C ARG A 129 1.39 28.64 -16.04
N ARG A 130 1.05 27.98 -17.13
CA ARG A 130 1.30 28.51 -18.48
C ARG A 130 0.35 29.66 -18.83
N PHE A 131 -0.90 29.59 -18.42
CA PHE A 131 -1.89 30.67 -18.59
C PHE A 131 -1.54 31.91 -17.78
N LEU A 132 -1.09 31.76 -16.52
CA LEU A 132 -0.63 32.87 -15.70
C LEU A 132 0.60 33.58 -16.31
N GLY A 133 1.52 32.84 -16.93
CA GLY A 133 2.66 33.41 -17.66
C GLY A 133 2.26 34.22 -18.89
N LEU A 134 1.22 33.80 -19.62
CA LEU A 134 0.69 34.53 -20.76
C LEU A 134 -0.09 35.80 -20.33
N ALA A 135 -0.91 35.70 -19.28
CA ALA A 135 -1.65 36.84 -18.74
C ALA A 135 -0.69 37.92 -18.21
N GLY A 136 0.41 37.56 -17.55
CA GLY A 136 1.45 38.49 -17.11
C GLY A 136 2.17 39.22 -18.27
N ARG A 137 2.28 38.57 -19.43
CA ARG A 137 2.83 39.21 -20.63
C ARG A 137 1.87 40.19 -21.30
N LEU A 138 0.57 39.90 -21.27
CA LEU A 138 -0.45 40.81 -21.84
C LEU A 138 -0.67 42.06 -20.97
N LEU A 139 -0.53 41.97 -19.65
CA LEU A 139 -0.66 43.11 -18.74
C LEU A 139 0.58 44.02 -18.69
N ARG A 140 1.70 43.61 -19.32
CA ARG A 140 2.94 44.39 -19.37
C ARG A 140 3.19 45.12 -20.69
N ARG A 141 2.18 45.26 -21.54
CA ARG A 141 2.25 46.18 -22.64
C ARG A 141 1.78 47.56 -22.16
N PRO A 142 2.68 48.56 -22.19
CA PRO A 142 2.31 49.93 -21.96
C PRO A 142 1.37 50.46 -23.08
#